data_a13859c0ed5882e5a97dc5b334da1012
#
_entry.id   a13859c0ed5882e5a97dc5b334da1012
#
_cell.length_a   1.000
_cell.length_b   1.000
_cell.length_c   1.000
_cell.angle_alpha   90.00
_cell.angle_beta   90.00
_cell.angle_gamma   90.00
#
_symmetry.space_group_name_H-M   'P 1'
#
loop_
_entity.id
_entity.type
_entity.pdbx_description
1 polymer ?
#
loop_
_entity_poly.entity_id
_entity_poly.type
_entity_poly.pdbx_seq_one_letter_code
_entity_poly.pdbx_strand_id
1 'polypeptide(L)'
;MLTEAELWGLFETTGAVLKGHFLLSSGLHSPVYIQCAKLLQHPDLAERVCRALAGKVRGLGPVQAVVGPALGGIVVAYELARALGVRGMFAERDNGRMCLRRGFEVSPGERVLIAEDVVTTGRSSLEVAEVVRAAGGNPVGIACLVDRRPDATEPKLPVISLLRIELETFSPEECPLCREGVPLVKPGSRPGPKT
;
A
#
# COMPACT_ATOMS: atom_id res chain seq x y z
N MET A 1 -15.27 -14.59 -5.19
CA MET A 1 -14.17 -13.92 -4.45
C MET A 1 -12.88 -14.57 -4.88
N LEU A 2 -11.82 -13.80 -5.09
CA LEU A 2 -10.49 -14.37 -5.35
C LEU A 2 -10.00 -15.11 -4.11
N THR A 3 -9.50 -16.32 -4.29
CA THR A 3 -8.79 -17.06 -3.24
C THR A 3 -7.37 -16.48 -3.06
N GLU A 4 -6.74 -16.78 -1.93
CA GLU A 4 -5.36 -16.33 -1.68
C GLU A 4 -4.38 -16.91 -2.70
N ALA A 5 -4.55 -18.18 -3.10
CA ALA A 5 -3.75 -18.84 -4.13
C ALA A 5 -3.90 -18.16 -5.50
N GLU A 6 -5.13 -17.80 -5.91
CA GLU A 6 -5.35 -17.06 -7.15
C GLU A 6 -4.70 -15.67 -7.11
N LEU A 7 -4.82 -14.96 -5.97
CA LEU A 7 -4.15 -13.66 -5.79
C LEU A 7 -2.64 -13.80 -5.90
N TRP A 8 -2.05 -14.77 -5.21
CA TRP A 8 -0.61 -15.02 -5.28
C TRP A 8 -0.16 -15.33 -6.71
N GLY A 9 -0.90 -16.18 -7.43
CA GLY A 9 -0.66 -16.47 -8.84
C GLY A 9 -0.67 -15.22 -9.74
N LEU A 10 -1.55 -14.24 -9.48
CA LEU A 10 -1.54 -12.96 -10.21
C LEU A 10 -0.25 -12.16 -9.95
N PHE A 11 0.23 -12.13 -8.70
CA PHE A 11 1.50 -11.47 -8.38
C PHE A 11 2.70 -12.14 -9.04
N GLU A 12 2.73 -13.48 -9.10
CA GLU A 12 3.81 -14.23 -9.75
C GLU A 12 3.79 -14.05 -11.27
N THR A 13 2.63 -14.24 -11.91
CA THR A 13 2.50 -14.16 -13.38
C THR A 13 2.76 -12.79 -13.95
N THR A 14 2.47 -11.73 -13.19
CA THR A 14 2.80 -10.34 -13.57
C THR A 14 4.25 -9.96 -13.24
N GLY A 15 5.00 -10.85 -12.58
CA GLY A 15 6.35 -10.55 -12.10
C GLY A 15 6.38 -9.52 -10.97
N ALA A 16 5.28 -9.37 -10.24
CA ALA A 16 5.21 -8.48 -9.08
C ALA A 16 5.99 -9.03 -7.88
N VAL A 17 6.24 -10.33 -7.82
CA VAL A 17 7.14 -10.97 -6.86
C VAL A 17 8.54 -10.97 -7.43
N LEU A 18 9.42 -10.16 -6.87
CA LEU A 18 10.83 -10.09 -7.26
C LEU A 18 11.67 -10.92 -6.32
N LYS A 19 12.59 -11.74 -6.85
CA LYS A 19 13.59 -12.48 -6.08
C LYS A 19 14.97 -11.88 -6.32
N GLY A 20 15.77 -11.70 -5.26
CA GLY A 20 17.08 -11.07 -5.34
C GLY A 20 17.55 -10.59 -3.97
N HIS A 21 18.34 -9.51 -3.94
CA HIS A 21 18.82 -8.91 -2.70
C HIS A 21 18.35 -7.45 -2.62
N PHE A 22 17.41 -7.18 -1.75
CA PHE A 22 16.69 -5.89 -1.72
C PHE A 22 16.89 -5.15 -0.41
N LEU A 23 17.19 -3.85 -0.51
CA LEU A 23 17.17 -2.91 0.62
C LEU A 23 15.74 -2.39 0.82
N LEU A 24 15.14 -2.71 1.94
CA LEU A 24 13.82 -2.24 2.33
C LEU A 24 13.86 -0.80 2.90
N SER A 25 12.71 -0.14 2.97
CA SER A 25 12.58 1.20 3.56
C SER A 25 12.88 1.25 5.06
N SER A 26 12.85 0.10 5.73
CA SER A 26 13.26 -0.08 7.13
C SER A 26 14.78 -0.10 7.33
N GLY A 27 15.57 -0.22 6.26
CA GLY A 27 17.00 -0.50 6.32
C GLY A 27 17.35 -1.98 6.38
N LEU A 28 16.37 -2.87 6.52
CA LEU A 28 16.58 -4.31 6.49
C LEU A 28 16.75 -4.80 5.06
N HIS A 29 17.39 -5.95 4.90
CA HIS A 29 17.56 -6.66 3.65
C HIS A 29 16.53 -7.78 3.52
N SER A 30 16.12 -8.10 2.29
CA SER A 30 15.20 -9.21 2.02
C SER A 30 15.54 -9.91 0.71
N PRO A 31 15.36 -11.25 0.63
CA PRO A 31 15.49 -11.99 -0.63
C PRO A 31 14.29 -11.78 -1.57
N VAL A 32 13.22 -11.18 -1.07
CA VAL A 32 11.99 -10.98 -1.84
C VAL A 32 11.50 -9.54 -1.72
N TYR A 33 11.01 -8.98 -2.83
CA TYR A 33 10.35 -7.69 -2.86
C TYR A 33 9.03 -7.76 -3.63
N ILE A 34 7.99 -7.12 -3.13
CA ILE A 34 6.69 -7.03 -3.81
C ILE A 34 6.58 -5.67 -4.51
N GLN A 35 6.47 -5.70 -5.84
CA GLN A 35 6.30 -4.52 -6.69
C GLN A 35 4.89 -4.51 -7.29
N CYS A 36 3.93 -4.01 -6.54
CA CYS A 36 2.52 -3.99 -6.95
C CYS A 36 2.27 -3.25 -8.28
N ALA A 37 3.11 -2.27 -8.62
CA ALA A 37 3.00 -1.56 -9.89
C ALA A 37 3.06 -2.48 -11.11
N LYS A 38 3.76 -3.63 -11.02
CA LYS A 38 3.81 -4.63 -12.10
C LYS A 38 2.48 -5.37 -12.30
N LEU A 39 1.68 -5.52 -11.28
CA LEU A 39 0.32 -6.03 -11.39
C LEU A 39 -0.62 -4.89 -11.82
N LEU A 40 -0.51 -3.74 -11.19
CA LEU A 40 -1.40 -2.60 -11.40
C LEU A 40 -1.26 -1.93 -12.77
N GLN A 41 -0.18 -2.18 -13.52
CA GLN A 41 -0.05 -1.74 -14.91
C GLN A 41 -1.05 -2.41 -15.86
N HIS A 42 -1.69 -3.51 -15.44
CA HIS A 42 -2.73 -4.23 -16.17
C HIS A 42 -4.11 -3.80 -15.63
N PRO A 43 -4.87 -2.94 -16.34
CA PRO A 43 -6.13 -2.37 -15.82
C PRO A 43 -7.18 -3.43 -15.46
N ASP A 44 -7.26 -4.51 -16.21
CA ASP A 44 -8.16 -5.64 -15.95
C ASP A 44 -7.82 -6.36 -14.64
N LEU A 45 -6.54 -6.55 -14.35
CA LEU A 45 -6.07 -7.14 -13.09
C LEU A 45 -6.23 -6.17 -11.93
N ALA A 46 -5.92 -4.88 -12.12
CA ALA A 46 -6.15 -3.84 -11.12
C ALA A 46 -7.63 -3.77 -10.73
N GLU A 47 -8.55 -3.79 -11.71
CA GLU A 47 -9.98 -3.88 -11.46
C GLU A 47 -10.35 -5.12 -10.66
N ARG A 48 -9.85 -6.29 -11.08
CA ARG A 48 -10.17 -7.58 -10.45
C ARG A 48 -9.76 -7.63 -8.98
N VAL A 49 -8.54 -7.19 -8.65
CA VAL A 49 -8.05 -7.18 -7.26
C VAL A 49 -8.74 -6.11 -6.43
N CYS A 50 -9.00 -4.92 -6.98
CA CYS A 50 -9.70 -3.86 -6.24
C CYS A 50 -11.18 -4.19 -6.01
N ARG A 51 -11.85 -4.90 -6.90
CA ARG A 51 -13.20 -5.45 -6.65
C ARG A 51 -13.21 -6.47 -5.51
N ALA A 52 -12.21 -7.33 -5.45
CA ALA A 52 -12.07 -8.28 -4.34
C ALA A 52 -11.84 -7.55 -3.00
N LEU A 53 -10.98 -6.51 -3.01
CA LEU A 53 -10.73 -5.66 -1.84
C LEU A 53 -12.00 -4.89 -1.41
N ALA A 54 -12.76 -4.34 -2.37
CA ALA A 54 -14.03 -3.68 -2.10
C ALA A 54 -15.03 -4.59 -1.36
N GLY A 55 -15.04 -5.89 -1.70
CA GLY A 55 -15.84 -6.89 -0.99
C GLY A 55 -15.45 -7.03 0.49
N LYS A 56 -14.15 -7.00 0.79
CA LYS A 56 -13.62 -7.12 2.16
C LYS A 56 -13.89 -5.87 3.02
N VAL A 57 -13.83 -4.66 2.44
CA VAL A 57 -13.99 -3.40 3.21
C VAL A 57 -15.44 -3.08 3.58
N ARG A 58 -16.42 -3.81 3.07
CA ARG A 58 -17.85 -3.60 3.40
C ARG A 58 -18.15 -3.65 4.90
N GLY A 59 -17.37 -4.41 5.67
CA GLY A 59 -17.49 -4.50 7.12
C GLY A 59 -17.19 -3.20 7.88
N LEU A 60 -16.53 -2.21 7.23
CA LEU A 60 -16.27 -0.89 7.80
C LEU A 60 -17.49 0.05 7.78
N GLY A 61 -18.61 -0.41 7.19
CA GLY A 61 -19.78 0.44 6.93
C GLY A 61 -19.61 1.30 5.69
N PRO A 62 -20.51 2.29 5.46
CA PRO A 62 -20.49 3.11 4.26
C PRO A 62 -19.21 3.93 4.15
N VAL A 63 -18.57 3.88 2.97
CA VAL A 63 -17.44 4.71 2.57
C VAL A 63 -17.94 5.75 1.58
N GLN A 64 -17.47 6.99 1.66
CA GLN A 64 -17.92 8.11 0.81
C GLN A 64 -16.81 8.59 -0.13
N ALA A 65 -15.55 8.37 0.24
CA ALA A 65 -14.40 8.66 -0.59
C ALA A 65 -13.24 7.70 -0.28
N VAL A 66 -12.34 7.55 -1.24
CA VAL A 66 -11.08 6.81 -1.08
C VAL A 66 -9.92 7.76 -1.35
N VAL A 67 -8.88 7.73 -0.50
CA VAL A 67 -7.67 8.54 -0.66
C VAL A 67 -6.44 7.63 -0.57
N GLY A 68 -5.57 7.67 -1.58
CA GLY A 68 -4.29 6.97 -1.56
C GLY A 68 -3.09 7.90 -1.47
N PRO A 69 -1.99 7.53 -0.80
CA PRO A 69 -0.76 8.29 -0.90
C PRO A 69 -0.10 8.11 -2.27
N ALA A 70 0.38 9.18 -2.86
CA ALA A 70 1.19 9.12 -4.08
C ALA A 70 2.56 8.46 -3.76
N LEU A 71 3.11 7.61 -4.67
CA LEU A 71 2.58 7.24 -5.97
C LEU A 71 1.83 5.90 -5.96
N GLY A 72 2.27 4.92 -5.14
CA GLY A 72 1.78 3.53 -5.15
C GLY A 72 0.27 3.43 -4.91
N GLY A 73 -0.25 4.24 -3.99
CA GLY A 73 -1.66 4.22 -3.64
C GLY A 73 -2.61 4.86 -4.66
N ILE A 74 -2.12 5.59 -5.68
CA ILE A 74 -3.00 6.31 -6.63
C ILE A 74 -3.90 5.34 -7.40
N VAL A 75 -3.30 4.33 -8.03
CA VAL A 75 -4.06 3.37 -8.86
C VAL A 75 -5.01 2.56 -7.99
N VAL A 76 -4.55 2.12 -6.82
CA VAL A 76 -5.40 1.37 -5.87
C VAL A 76 -6.57 2.23 -5.40
N ALA A 77 -6.34 3.50 -5.04
CA ALA A 77 -7.40 4.41 -4.62
C ALA A 77 -8.43 4.64 -5.71
N TYR A 78 -7.99 4.85 -6.96
CA TYR A 78 -8.88 5.05 -8.10
C TYR A 78 -9.73 3.81 -8.38
N GLU A 79 -9.12 2.64 -8.49
CA GLU A 79 -9.82 1.40 -8.80
C GLU A 79 -10.73 0.93 -7.66
N LEU A 80 -10.30 1.12 -6.41
CA LEU A 80 -11.13 0.79 -5.24
C LEU A 80 -12.33 1.74 -5.14
N ALA A 81 -12.14 3.04 -5.37
CA ALA A 81 -13.22 4.02 -5.42
C ALA A 81 -14.24 3.68 -6.51
N ARG A 82 -13.75 3.29 -7.71
CA ARG A 82 -14.60 2.82 -8.81
C ARG A 82 -15.41 1.57 -8.42
N ALA A 83 -14.78 0.63 -7.74
CA ALA A 83 -15.43 -0.60 -7.29
C ALA A 83 -16.47 -0.36 -6.18
N LEU A 84 -16.29 0.69 -5.37
CA LEU A 84 -17.20 1.10 -4.31
C LEU A 84 -18.28 2.09 -4.80
N GLY A 85 -18.14 2.66 -6.01
CA GLY A 85 -19.05 3.68 -6.55
C GLY A 85 -18.93 5.03 -5.87
N VAL A 86 -17.73 5.38 -5.38
CA VAL A 86 -17.44 6.64 -4.68
C VAL A 86 -16.30 7.40 -5.36
N ARG A 87 -16.03 8.64 -4.93
CA ARG A 87 -14.92 9.42 -5.48
C ARG A 87 -13.57 8.93 -4.98
N GLY A 88 -12.57 8.97 -5.87
CA GLY A 88 -11.18 8.61 -5.57
C GLY A 88 -10.28 9.84 -5.64
N MET A 89 -9.39 9.98 -4.65
CA MET A 89 -8.43 11.06 -4.54
C MET A 89 -7.06 10.51 -4.17
N PHE A 90 -6.05 11.36 -4.22
CA PHE A 90 -4.73 11.02 -3.68
C PHE A 90 -4.13 12.18 -2.90
N ALA A 91 -3.32 11.86 -1.92
CA ALA A 91 -2.47 12.80 -1.20
C ALA A 91 -1.03 12.68 -1.72
N GLU A 92 -0.34 13.78 -1.83
CA GLU A 92 1.04 13.86 -2.30
C GLU A 92 1.91 14.63 -1.32
N ARG A 93 3.23 14.47 -1.41
CA ARG A 93 4.15 15.25 -0.58
C ARG A 93 4.46 16.59 -1.23
N ASP A 94 4.24 17.64 -0.46
CA ASP A 94 4.72 18.97 -0.77
C ASP A 94 5.68 19.42 0.33
N ASN A 95 6.91 19.73 -0.03
CA ASN A 95 8.00 20.05 0.93
C ASN A 95 8.13 19.02 2.07
N GLY A 96 7.98 17.72 1.73
CA GLY A 96 8.08 16.60 2.67
C GLY A 96 6.83 16.31 3.49
N ARG A 97 5.81 17.16 3.47
CA ARG A 97 4.53 16.98 4.19
C ARG A 97 3.47 16.37 3.28
N MET A 98 2.73 15.40 3.80
CA MET A 98 1.57 14.85 3.11
C MET A 98 0.44 15.87 3.07
N CYS A 99 -0.19 16.08 1.91
CA CYS A 99 -1.30 17.02 1.75
C CYS A 99 -2.22 16.62 0.60
N LEU A 100 -3.47 17.06 0.66
CA LEU A 100 -4.39 17.09 -0.47
C LEU A 100 -4.12 18.34 -1.30
N ARG A 101 -4.04 18.17 -2.63
CA ARG A 101 -3.82 19.26 -3.59
C ARG A 101 -4.82 19.12 -4.74
N ARG A 102 -4.63 19.90 -5.81
CA ARG A 102 -5.38 19.79 -7.06
C ARG A 102 -6.89 20.03 -6.91
N GLY A 103 -7.30 20.81 -5.87
CA GLY A 103 -8.71 21.04 -5.58
C GLY A 103 -9.42 19.84 -4.96
N PHE A 104 -8.69 18.84 -4.46
CA PHE A 104 -9.28 17.77 -3.66
C PHE A 104 -9.71 18.30 -2.30
N GLU A 105 -10.97 18.03 -1.95
CA GLU A 105 -11.58 18.44 -0.70
C GLU A 105 -12.24 17.26 0.00
N VAL A 106 -12.22 17.29 1.32
CA VAL A 106 -12.93 16.34 2.19
C VAL A 106 -13.95 17.13 2.97
N SER A 107 -15.22 16.70 2.93
CA SER A 107 -16.30 17.34 3.66
C SER A 107 -16.24 17.00 5.16
N PRO A 108 -16.72 17.90 6.06
CA PRO A 108 -16.82 17.60 7.47
C PRO A 108 -17.63 16.32 7.75
N GLY A 109 -17.03 15.40 8.52
CA GLY A 109 -17.62 14.11 8.86
C GLY A 109 -17.60 13.08 7.75
N GLU A 110 -17.09 13.39 6.56
CA GLU A 110 -17.02 12.46 5.43
C GLU A 110 -16.21 11.21 5.79
N ARG A 111 -16.78 10.04 5.53
CA ARG A 111 -16.16 8.75 5.81
C ARG A 111 -15.19 8.36 4.70
N VAL A 112 -13.91 8.45 4.99
CA VAL A 112 -12.82 8.26 4.02
C VAL A 112 -12.06 6.98 4.29
N LEU A 113 -11.93 6.13 3.27
CA LEU A 113 -11.06 4.95 3.29
C LEU A 113 -9.68 5.34 2.73
N ILE A 114 -8.63 4.94 3.42
CA ILE A 114 -7.26 5.10 2.92
C ILE A 114 -6.90 3.87 2.09
N ALA A 115 -6.37 4.06 0.87
CA ALA A 115 -5.98 2.96 0.00
C ALA A 115 -4.47 2.98 -0.28
N GLU A 116 -3.83 1.82 -0.17
CA GLU A 116 -2.39 1.66 -0.38
C GLU A 116 -2.12 0.40 -1.21
N ASP A 117 -0.99 0.34 -1.88
CA ASP A 117 -0.55 -0.89 -2.56
C ASP A 117 0.06 -1.89 -1.55
N VAL A 118 1.04 -1.46 -0.78
CA VAL A 118 1.71 -2.25 0.25
C VAL A 118 1.82 -1.49 1.57
N VAL A 119 1.26 -2.03 2.63
CA VAL A 119 1.44 -1.49 3.99
C VAL A 119 2.58 -2.24 4.68
N THR A 120 3.62 -1.52 5.07
CA THR A 120 4.75 -2.03 5.87
C THR A 120 4.69 -1.49 7.30
N THR A 121 5.08 -0.25 7.53
CA THR A 121 4.93 0.45 8.81
C THR A 121 3.59 1.18 8.92
N GLY A 122 2.86 1.32 7.81
CA GLY A 122 1.64 2.12 7.73
C GLY A 122 1.85 3.64 7.80
N ARG A 123 3.10 4.11 7.82
CA ARG A 123 3.41 5.54 8.00
C ARG A 123 2.73 6.43 6.98
N SER A 124 2.83 6.12 5.68
CA SER A 124 2.22 6.93 4.61
C SER A 124 0.69 6.96 4.75
N SER A 125 0.08 5.80 4.99
CA SER A 125 -1.37 5.70 5.17
C SER A 125 -1.85 6.46 6.42
N LEU A 126 -1.09 6.44 7.52
CA LEU A 126 -1.41 7.22 8.72
C LEU A 126 -1.23 8.73 8.49
N GLU A 127 -0.21 9.15 7.76
CA GLU A 127 -0.04 10.55 7.36
C GLU A 127 -1.24 11.04 6.51
N VAL A 128 -1.76 10.21 5.59
CA VAL A 128 -2.99 10.52 4.83
C VAL A 128 -4.20 10.61 5.76
N ALA A 129 -4.32 9.70 6.75
CA ALA A 129 -5.41 9.76 7.71
C ALA A 129 -5.39 11.05 8.55
N GLU A 130 -4.21 11.55 8.92
CA GLU A 130 -4.08 12.86 9.60
C GLU A 130 -4.50 14.02 8.70
N VAL A 131 -4.14 13.98 7.40
CA VAL A 131 -4.60 14.99 6.43
C VAL A 131 -6.13 14.99 6.29
N VAL A 132 -6.75 13.81 6.24
CA VAL A 132 -8.21 13.66 6.21
C VAL A 132 -8.85 14.24 7.47
N ARG A 133 -8.30 13.94 8.67
CA ARG A 133 -8.78 14.50 9.94
C ARG A 133 -8.65 16.02 9.99
N ALA A 134 -7.51 16.54 9.56
CA ALA A 134 -7.27 17.99 9.53
C ALA A 134 -8.25 18.72 8.60
N ALA A 135 -8.75 18.07 7.55
CA ALA A 135 -9.79 18.57 6.66
C ALA A 135 -11.23 18.39 7.24
N GLY A 136 -11.36 17.81 8.45
CA GLY A 136 -12.65 17.56 9.08
C GLY A 136 -13.29 16.21 8.73
N GLY A 137 -12.65 15.37 7.94
CA GLY A 137 -13.13 14.04 7.57
C GLY A 137 -12.88 12.98 8.64
N ASN A 138 -13.49 11.83 8.45
CA ASN A 138 -13.39 10.67 9.31
C ASN A 138 -12.70 9.50 8.59
N PRO A 139 -11.39 9.24 8.80
CA PRO A 139 -10.73 8.07 8.23
C PRO A 139 -11.24 6.80 8.92
N VAL A 140 -11.85 5.88 8.16
CA VAL A 140 -12.54 4.70 8.69
C VAL A 140 -11.70 3.44 8.68
N GLY A 141 -10.58 3.43 7.95
CA GLY A 141 -9.67 2.30 7.85
C GLY A 141 -8.65 2.46 6.75
N ILE A 142 -7.78 1.48 6.62
CA ILE A 142 -6.77 1.36 5.57
C ILE A 142 -7.08 0.08 4.80
N ALA A 143 -7.18 0.18 3.48
CA ALA A 143 -7.32 -0.96 2.58
C ALA A 143 -6.06 -1.09 1.73
N CYS A 144 -5.48 -2.29 1.62
CA CYS A 144 -4.27 -2.50 0.82
C CYS A 144 -4.30 -3.84 0.06
N LEU A 145 -3.50 -3.92 -0.98
CA LEU A 145 -3.33 -5.19 -1.69
C LEU A 145 -2.51 -6.15 -0.83
N VAL A 146 -1.42 -5.65 -0.23
CA VAL A 146 -0.50 -6.45 0.57
C VAL A 146 -0.25 -5.80 1.93
N ASP A 147 -0.50 -6.54 3.01
CA ASP A 147 -0.10 -6.18 4.37
C ASP A 147 1.17 -6.95 4.75
N ARG A 148 2.23 -6.23 5.04
CA ARG A 148 3.54 -6.73 5.47
C ARG A 148 3.92 -6.24 6.86
N ARG A 149 2.97 -5.79 7.64
CA ARG A 149 3.25 -5.34 9.00
C ARG A 149 3.64 -6.52 9.87
N PRO A 150 4.60 -6.36 10.81
CA PRO A 150 4.86 -7.36 11.84
C PRO A 150 3.59 -7.64 12.67
N ASP A 151 3.40 -8.88 13.12
CA ASP A 151 2.20 -9.30 13.87
C ASP A 151 1.97 -8.50 15.17
N ALA A 152 3.05 -8.07 15.81
CA ALA A 152 2.99 -7.29 17.04
C ALA A 152 2.55 -5.82 16.84
N THR A 153 2.27 -5.38 15.60
CA THR A 153 1.89 -4.00 15.32
C THR A 153 0.38 -3.81 15.45
N GLU A 154 -0.10 -3.22 16.54
CA GLU A 154 -1.48 -2.77 16.64
C GLU A 154 -1.72 -1.56 15.72
N PRO A 155 -2.66 -1.65 14.77
CA PRO A 155 -2.94 -0.55 13.88
C PRO A 155 -3.78 0.53 14.59
N LYS A 156 -3.41 1.80 14.40
CA LYS A 156 -4.22 2.94 14.85
C LYS A 156 -5.57 3.07 14.12
N LEU A 157 -5.71 2.39 12.98
CA LEU A 157 -6.92 2.24 12.17
C LEU A 157 -7.05 0.79 11.73
N PRO A 158 -8.27 0.25 11.56
CA PRO A 158 -8.47 -1.07 10.96
C PRO A 158 -7.73 -1.19 9.63
N VAL A 159 -6.98 -2.27 9.43
CA VAL A 159 -6.30 -2.56 8.17
C VAL A 159 -6.92 -3.80 7.54
N ILE A 160 -7.41 -3.65 6.32
CA ILE A 160 -8.00 -4.70 5.49
C ILE A 160 -7.08 -4.93 4.30
N SER A 161 -6.60 -6.16 4.14
CA SER A 161 -5.72 -6.53 3.03
C SER A 161 -6.28 -7.68 2.21
N LEU A 162 -5.84 -7.78 0.95
CA LEU A 162 -6.08 -8.96 0.14
C LEU A 162 -5.13 -10.09 0.55
N LEU A 163 -3.85 -9.78 0.68
CA LEU A 163 -2.81 -10.70 1.12
C LEU A 163 -2.13 -10.17 2.38
N ARG A 164 -1.86 -11.08 3.31
CA ARG A 164 -0.93 -10.83 4.40
C ARG A 164 0.31 -11.66 4.15
N ILE A 165 1.47 -11.01 4.08
CA ILE A 165 2.73 -11.67 3.73
C ILE A 165 3.78 -11.31 4.78
N GLU A 166 4.32 -12.31 5.40
CA GLU A 166 5.54 -12.19 6.20
C GLU A 166 6.74 -12.49 5.29
N LEU A 167 7.61 -11.52 5.09
CA LEU A 167 8.84 -11.71 4.34
C LEU A 167 10.01 -11.88 5.29
N GLU A 168 10.87 -12.81 4.95
CA GLU A 168 12.16 -12.95 5.61
C GLU A 168 12.97 -11.66 5.44
N THR A 169 13.50 -11.16 6.56
CA THR A 169 14.31 -9.94 6.58
C THR A 169 15.52 -10.12 7.49
N PHE A 170 16.62 -9.47 7.12
CA PHE A 170 17.91 -9.56 7.83
C PHE A 170 18.42 -8.15 8.14
N SER A 171 19.14 -7.99 9.24
CA SER A 171 20.00 -6.83 9.42
C SER A 171 21.14 -6.86 8.38
N PRO A 172 21.73 -5.72 7.99
CA PRO A 172 22.86 -5.71 7.06
C PRO A 172 24.01 -6.61 7.49
N GLU A 173 24.27 -6.68 8.80
CA GLU A 173 25.39 -7.45 9.41
C GLU A 173 25.13 -8.96 9.35
N GLU A 174 23.87 -9.39 9.41
CA GLU A 174 23.47 -10.78 9.46
C GLU A 174 23.00 -11.34 8.12
N CYS A 175 22.91 -10.47 7.10
CA CYS A 175 22.36 -10.84 5.80
C CYS A 175 23.22 -11.89 5.08
N PRO A 176 22.67 -13.07 4.78
CA PRO A 176 23.40 -14.13 4.05
C PRO A 176 23.75 -13.67 2.62
N LEU A 177 22.88 -12.91 1.96
CA LEU A 177 23.08 -12.41 0.60
C LEU A 177 24.24 -11.39 0.52
N CYS A 178 24.46 -10.62 1.59
CA CYS A 178 25.65 -9.77 1.71
C CYS A 178 26.93 -10.61 1.78
N ARG A 179 26.91 -11.70 2.55
CA ARG A 179 28.07 -12.60 2.69
C ARG A 179 28.40 -13.33 1.38
N GLU A 180 27.38 -13.62 0.58
CA GLU A 180 27.51 -14.24 -0.74
C GLU A 180 27.89 -13.22 -1.84
N GLY A 181 27.97 -11.93 -1.53
CA GLY A 181 28.31 -10.88 -2.49
C GLY A 181 27.21 -10.58 -3.52
N VAL A 182 25.96 -10.97 -3.24
CA VAL A 182 24.83 -10.67 -4.13
C VAL A 182 24.58 -9.17 -4.15
N PRO A 183 24.54 -8.51 -5.34
CA PRO A 183 24.36 -7.07 -5.43
C PRO A 183 23.07 -6.60 -4.75
N LEU A 184 23.18 -5.59 -3.87
CA LEU A 184 22.04 -5.00 -3.17
C LEU A 184 21.34 -4.01 -4.09
N VAL A 185 20.02 -4.20 -4.25
CA VAL A 185 19.16 -3.34 -5.06
C VAL A 185 18.14 -2.64 -4.16
N LYS A 186 17.91 -1.35 -4.38
CA LYS A 186 16.85 -0.59 -3.72
C LYS A 186 15.71 -0.33 -4.71
N PRO A 187 14.67 -1.16 -4.74
CA PRO A 187 13.49 -0.90 -5.55
C PRO A 187 12.59 0.17 -4.88
N GLY A 188 11.69 0.76 -5.68
CA GLY A 188 10.68 1.71 -5.21
C GLY A 188 11.05 3.18 -5.42
N SER A 189 10.11 4.07 -5.06
CA SER A 189 10.16 5.51 -5.37
C SER A 189 10.95 6.35 -4.36
N ARG A 190 11.41 5.78 -3.24
CA ARG A 190 12.19 6.53 -2.22
C ARG A 190 13.68 6.47 -2.54
N PRO A 191 14.39 7.61 -2.57
CA PRO A 191 15.84 7.60 -2.73
C PRO A 191 16.51 6.79 -1.62
N GLY A 192 17.61 6.10 -1.96
CA GLY A 192 18.49 5.44 -0.99
C GLY A 192 19.07 6.42 0.02
N PRO A 193 19.62 5.96 1.16
CA PRO A 193 20.50 6.79 1.95
C PRO A 193 21.59 7.33 1.01
N LYS A 194 21.86 8.63 1.10
CA LYS A 194 23.01 9.20 0.41
C LYS A 194 24.26 8.60 1.08
N THR A 195 24.99 7.79 0.33
CA THR A 195 26.34 7.33 0.70
C THR A 195 27.27 8.52 0.80
#